data_0fe246f4ac8ba6bcac612909e85438e8
#
_entry.id   0fe246f4ac8ba6bcac612909e85438e8
#
_cell.length_a   1.000
_cell.length_b   1.000
_cell.length_c   1.000
_cell.angle_alpha   90.00
_cell.angle_beta   90.00
_cell.angle_gamma   90.00
#
_symmetry.space_group_name_H-M   'P 1'
#
loop_
_entity.id
_entity.type
_entity.pdbx_description
1 polymer ?
#
loop_
_entity_poly.entity_id
_entity_poly.type
_entity_poly.pdbx_seq_one_letter_code
_entity_poly.pdbx_strand_id
1 'polypeptide(L)'
;MSDTAPSQQETSHTYSVGRFLYLTAAINGGVILIIEILGAKMLSPFFGTSHFVWTAQIASTLISLACGYYFGGWLADRKPKLDGLFLCMGGAAIYLAFATLVLEPVAYFFLGFELALGSVLMALFLFFIPLTLLAVTVPFLVRVTHAQSKNLGVQVGRLSAISTVGSVIGTLLISYVLIPLAPNSTTMMLVVLLELALVAIFFLARKTSSTPKGPLLAGLLAGTGMAFGAMDDESRRSPAIGKTLYQQNSNFGLMQVVDAPSGDVRYYLNDYLTQNIYDPKAEQSLTVFTYMLHGLAHAYHPNPQNILCIGLGVGIAPMQWAEEGAKVDVVEINPGVVEVGERFFGLDPSQFNLTIGDGRHFLNASKDQYDVVILDAFLGDSSPSHLMSQECFQSMRQKMKEDAVLVINAFGNFSQGEDFFMASLDKTLRSVFGSLVIHDGTRGNVFFVASPKKVLPVLREMDLSKVHPKIKPFVETAWKNTASARPENGVLIT
;
A
#
# COMPACT_ATOMS: atom_id res chain seq x y z
N MET A 1 -62.94 -30.02 -6.45
CA MET A 1 -61.50 -29.71 -6.49
C MET A 1 -61.34 -28.27 -6.02
N SER A 2 -61.00 -28.07 -4.76
CA SER A 2 -60.86 -26.75 -4.16
C SER A 2 -59.39 -26.32 -4.28
N ASP A 3 -59.14 -25.40 -5.17
CA ASP A 3 -57.86 -24.66 -5.22
C ASP A 3 -57.77 -23.74 -4.02
N THR A 4 -57.10 -24.19 -2.97
CA THR A 4 -56.73 -23.29 -1.85
C THR A 4 -55.53 -22.47 -2.30
N ALA A 5 -55.75 -21.19 -2.54
CA ALA A 5 -54.65 -20.21 -2.75
C ALA A 5 -53.72 -20.21 -1.51
N PRO A 6 -52.40 -20.18 -1.69
CA PRO A 6 -51.46 -20.17 -0.57
C PRO A 6 -51.71 -18.94 0.33
N SER A 7 -51.67 -19.15 1.63
CA SER A 7 -51.99 -18.11 2.61
C SER A 7 -51.02 -16.90 2.47
N GLN A 8 -51.53 -15.68 2.69
CA GLN A 8 -50.72 -14.43 2.59
C GLN A 8 -49.47 -14.45 3.51
N GLN A 9 -49.49 -15.25 4.57
CA GLN A 9 -48.33 -15.42 5.45
C GLN A 9 -47.19 -16.25 4.84
N GLU A 10 -47.49 -17.30 4.03
CA GLU A 10 -46.46 -18.07 3.33
C GLU A 10 -45.77 -17.26 2.25
N THR A 11 -46.54 -16.45 1.51
CA THR A 11 -45.98 -15.57 0.46
C THR A 11 -45.08 -14.46 1.03
N SER A 12 -45.43 -13.85 2.16
CA SER A 12 -44.64 -12.83 2.83
C SER A 12 -43.30 -13.36 3.36
N HIS A 13 -43.27 -14.55 3.92
CA HIS A 13 -42.04 -15.20 4.40
C HIS A 13 -41.11 -15.58 3.22
N THR A 14 -41.63 -16.05 2.12
CA THR A 14 -40.87 -16.41 0.92
C THR A 14 -40.24 -15.18 0.28
N TYR A 15 -40.92 -14.04 0.23
CA TYR A 15 -40.40 -12.77 -0.29
C TYR A 15 -39.28 -12.19 0.62
N SER A 16 -39.42 -12.32 1.93
CA SER A 16 -38.39 -11.86 2.88
C SER A 16 -37.08 -12.65 2.77
N VAL A 17 -37.15 -13.98 2.68
CA VAL A 17 -35.99 -14.86 2.51
C VAL A 17 -35.29 -14.59 1.18
N GLY A 18 -36.04 -14.37 0.09
CA GLY A 18 -35.46 -14.07 -1.21
C GLY A 18 -34.65 -12.77 -1.20
N ARG A 19 -35.15 -11.70 -0.59
CA ARG A 19 -34.43 -10.41 -0.46
C ARG A 19 -33.17 -10.54 0.36
N PHE A 20 -33.21 -11.29 1.45
CA PHE A 20 -32.03 -11.53 2.30
C PHE A 20 -30.93 -12.28 1.51
N LEU A 21 -31.26 -13.27 0.71
CA LEU A 21 -30.27 -14.02 -0.10
C LEU A 21 -29.61 -13.13 -1.17
N TYR A 22 -30.37 -12.24 -1.81
CA TYR A 22 -29.78 -11.26 -2.74
C TYR A 22 -28.86 -10.26 -2.04
N LEU A 23 -29.23 -9.79 -0.85
CA LEU A 23 -28.39 -8.94 -0.03
C LEU A 23 -27.09 -9.68 0.36
N THR A 24 -27.21 -10.94 0.78
CA THR A 24 -26.04 -11.79 1.09
C THR A 24 -25.12 -11.92 -0.12
N ALA A 25 -25.65 -12.13 -1.34
CA ALA A 25 -24.85 -12.20 -2.55
C ALA A 25 -24.11 -10.87 -2.83
N ALA A 26 -24.77 -9.72 -2.64
CA ALA A 26 -24.16 -8.41 -2.82
C ALA A 26 -23.05 -8.15 -1.80
N ILE A 27 -23.32 -8.37 -0.52
CA ILE A 27 -22.33 -8.17 0.57
C ILE A 27 -21.14 -9.08 0.36
N ASN A 28 -21.35 -10.37 0.07
CA ASN A 28 -20.27 -11.33 -0.12
C ASN A 28 -19.41 -10.96 -1.37
N GLY A 29 -20.03 -10.51 -2.46
CA GLY A 29 -19.28 -9.96 -3.61
C GLY A 29 -18.38 -8.79 -3.22
N GLY A 30 -18.89 -7.86 -2.42
CA GLY A 30 -18.11 -6.74 -1.88
C GLY A 30 -16.98 -7.19 -0.95
N VAL A 31 -17.27 -8.12 -0.04
CA VAL A 31 -16.31 -8.67 0.92
C VAL A 31 -15.13 -9.35 0.22
N ILE A 32 -15.38 -10.14 -0.84
CA ILE A 32 -14.31 -10.78 -1.63
C ILE A 32 -13.31 -9.74 -2.15
N LEU A 33 -13.79 -8.67 -2.78
CA LEU A 33 -12.93 -7.61 -3.32
C LEU A 33 -12.26 -6.77 -2.22
N ILE A 34 -12.95 -6.53 -1.11
CA ILE A 34 -12.34 -5.87 0.07
C ILE A 34 -11.17 -6.70 0.60
N ILE A 35 -11.33 -8.01 0.76
CA ILE A 35 -10.26 -8.91 1.22
C ILE A 35 -9.08 -8.89 0.24
N GLU A 36 -9.34 -8.90 -1.05
CA GLU A 36 -8.30 -8.88 -2.07
C GLU A 36 -7.46 -7.59 -2.00
N ILE A 37 -8.09 -6.42 -2.00
CA ILE A 37 -7.40 -5.13 -1.97
C ILE A 37 -6.69 -4.91 -0.62
N LEU A 38 -7.38 -5.22 0.47
CA LEU A 38 -6.84 -5.03 1.82
C LEU A 38 -5.67 -5.98 2.09
N GLY A 39 -5.77 -7.20 1.61
CA GLY A 39 -4.69 -8.19 1.76
C GLY A 39 -3.41 -7.77 1.05
N ALA A 40 -3.48 -7.10 -0.12
CA ALA A 40 -2.31 -6.51 -0.76
C ALA A 40 -1.62 -5.50 0.17
N LYS A 41 -2.41 -4.64 0.78
CA LYS A 41 -1.91 -3.64 1.75
C LYS A 41 -1.31 -4.30 3.00
N MET A 42 -1.89 -5.40 3.46
CA MET A 42 -1.38 -6.14 4.63
C MET A 42 -0.09 -6.92 4.34
N LEU A 43 0.13 -7.33 3.09
CA LEU A 43 1.35 -8.02 2.66
C LEU A 43 2.50 -7.07 2.29
N SER A 44 2.17 -5.85 1.87
CA SER A 44 3.14 -4.85 1.43
C SER A 44 4.28 -4.58 2.41
N PRO A 45 4.09 -4.48 3.74
CA PRO A 45 5.18 -4.26 4.68
C PRO A 45 6.23 -5.39 4.74
N PHE A 46 5.86 -6.59 4.30
CA PHE A 46 6.73 -7.77 4.36
C PHE A 46 7.35 -8.11 3.00
N PHE A 47 6.56 -8.08 1.94
CA PHE A 47 6.96 -8.54 0.61
C PHE A 47 7.14 -7.40 -0.41
N GLY A 48 6.88 -6.15 0.01
CA GLY A 48 6.90 -4.99 -0.89
C GLY A 48 5.72 -4.94 -1.86
N THR A 49 5.83 -4.09 -2.89
CA THR A 49 4.78 -3.84 -3.89
C THR A 49 5.18 -4.25 -5.30
N SER A 50 6.15 -5.17 -5.43
CA SER A 50 6.66 -5.63 -6.72
C SER A 50 5.59 -6.36 -7.54
N HIS A 51 5.82 -6.45 -8.87
CA HIS A 51 4.93 -7.20 -9.75
C HIS A 51 4.82 -8.70 -9.37
N PHE A 52 5.85 -9.29 -8.75
CA PHE A 52 5.79 -10.67 -8.25
C PHE A 52 4.73 -10.84 -7.17
N VAL A 53 4.66 -9.89 -6.22
CA VAL A 53 3.67 -9.89 -5.13
C VAL A 53 2.26 -9.71 -5.68
N TRP A 54 2.07 -8.76 -6.59
CA TRP A 54 0.78 -8.56 -7.26
C TRP A 54 0.34 -9.79 -8.06
N THR A 55 1.26 -10.42 -8.82
CA THR A 55 0.96 -11.64 -9.58
C THR A 55 0.58 -12.79 -8.65
N ALA A 56 1.33 -12.99 -7.56
CA ALA A 56 1.05 -14.02 -6.57
C ALA A 56 -0.35 -13.85 -5.96
N GLN A 57 -0.72 -12.63 -5.62
CA GLN A 57 -2.02 -12.31 -5.04
C GLN A 57 -3.17 -12.54 -6.03
N ILE A 58 -3.08 -12.01 -7.24
CA ILE A 58 -4.11 -12.19 -8.27
C ILE A 58 -4.28 -13.66 -8.61
N ALA A 59 -3.17 -14.40 -8.79
CA ALA A 59 -3.21 -15.83 -9.07
C ALA A 59 -3.85 -16.62 -7.93
N SER A 60 -3.49 -16.33 -6.68
CA SER A 60 -4.07 -16.97 -5.49
C SER A 60 -5.57 -16.70 -5.37
N THR A 61 -6.00 -15.47 -5.63
CA THR A 61 -7.42 -15.08 -5.65
C THR A 61 -8.18 -15.85 -6.72
N LEU A 62 -7.69 -15.87 -7.97
CA LEU A 62 -8.36 -16.54 -9.08
C LEU A 62 -8.47 -18.07 -8.87
N ILE A 63 -7.41 -18.71 -8.36
CA ILE A 63 -7.44 -20.13 -7.99
C ILE A 63 -8.48 -20.38 -6.90
N SER A 64 -8.52 -19.54 -5.87
CA SER A 64 -9.47 -19.63 -4.77
C SER A 64 -10.92 -19.54 -5.27
N LEU A 65 -11.21 -18.55 -6.13
CA LEU A 65 -12.53 -18.38 -6.73
C LEU A 65 -12.93 -19.58 -7.59
N ALA A 66 -12.03 -20.10 -8.43
CA ALA A 66 -12.29 -21.26 -9.27
C ALA A 66 -12.61 -22.50 -8.41
N CYS A 67 -11.81 -22.77 -7.39
CA CYS A 67 -12.06 -23.87 -6.45
C CYS A 67 -13.39 -23.68 -5.71
N GLY A 68 -13.69 -22.46 -5.28
CA GLY A 68 -14.93 -22.14 -4.56
C GLY A 68 -16.18 -22.27 -5.44
N TYR A 69 -16.13 -21.87 -6.69
CA TYR A 69 -17.24 -22.07 -7.63
C TYR A 69 -17.49 -23.56 -7.88
N TYR A 70 -16.43 -24.34 -8.11
CA TYR A 70 -16.56 -25.79 -8.29
C TYR A 70 -17.12 -26.47 -7.03
N PHE A 71 -16.52 -26.19 -5.87
CA PHE A 71 -16.96 -26.74 -4.59
C PHE A 71 -18.37 -26.31 -4.23
N GLY A 72 -18.74 -25.07 -4.51
CA GLY A 72 -20.08 -24.52 -4.26
C GLY A 72 -21.16 -25.22 -5.07
N GLY A 73 -20.91 -25.46 -6.37
CA GLY A 73 -21.80 -26.23 -7.21
C GLY A 73 -21.98 -27.68 -6.71
N TRP A 74 -20.85 -28.36 -6.45
CA TRP A 74 -20.85 -29.71 -5.91
C TRP A 74 -21.60 -29.82 -4.57
N LEU A 75 -21.40 -28.88 -3.65
CA LEU A 75 -22.07 -28.85 -2.36
C LEU A 75 -23.58 -28.60 -2.50
N ALA A 76 -23.97 -27.68 -3.35
CA ALA A 76 -25.36 -27.34 -3.63
C ALA A 76 -26.15 -28.51 -4.26
N ASP A 77 -25.52 -29.30 -5.13
CA ASP A 77 -26.15 -30.47 -5.73
C ASP A 77 -26.36 -31.63 -4.73
N ARG A 78 -25.39 -31.81 -3.81
CA ARG A 78 -25.48 -32.87 -2.80
C ARG A 78 -26.36 -32.50 -1.59
N LYS A 79 -26.28 -31.27 -1.12
CA LYS A 79 -26.96 -30.79 0.09
C LYS A 79 -27.48 -29.38 -0.12
N PRO A 80 -28.61 -29.16 -0.81
CA PRO A 80 -29.13 -27.83 -1.12
C PRO A 80 -29.78 -27.13 0.09
N LYS A 81 -29.14 -27.22 1.25
CA LYS A 81 -29.60 -26.58 2.49
C LYS A 81 -28.77 -25.32 2.72
N LEU A 82 -29.44 -24.18 2.89
CA LEU A 82 -28.78 -22.89 3.16
C LEU A 82 -27.85 -22.92 4.39
N ASP A 83 -28.09 -23.80 5.34
CA ASP A 83 -27.21 -24.01 6.51
C ASP A 83 -25.77 -24.26 6.07
N GLY A 84 -25.54 -25.07 5.00
CA GLY A 84 -24.22 -25.36 4.47
C GLY A 84 -23.53 -24.13 3.92
N LEU A 85 -24.25 -23.25 3.22
CA LEU A 85 -23.73 -21.98 2.73
C LEU A 85 -23.25 -21.08 3.86
N PHE A 86 -24.13 -20.83 4.86
CA PHE A 86 -23.78 -19.95 5.97
C PHE A 86 -22.72 -20.54 6.91
N LEU A 87 -22.56 -21.84 6.97
CA LEU A 87 -21.42 -22.48 7.63
C LEU A 87 -20.11 -22.25 6.88
N CYS A 88 -20.11 -22.26 5.54
CA CYS A 88 -18.95 -21.89 4.74
C CYS A 88 -18.54 -20.42 4.99
N MET A 89 -19.51 -19.50 4.97
CA MET A 89 -19.26 -18.08 5.28
C MET A 89 -18.70 -17.89 6.69
N GLY A 90 -19.28 -18.55 7.68
CA GLY A 90 -18.75 -18.53 9.06
C GLY A 90 -17.35 -19.10 9.20
N GLY A 91 -17.07 -20.21 8.49
CA GLY A 91 -15.73 -20.80 8.42
C GLY A 91 -14.70 -19.87 7.77
N ALA A 92 -15.09 -19.17 6.70
CA ALA A 92 -14.26 -18.16 6.05
C ALA A 92 -13.92 -17.01 7.02
N ALA A 93 -14.92 -16.47 7.73
CA ALA A 93 -14.74 -15.39 8.68
C ALA A 93 -13.83 -15.80 9.86
N ILE A 94 -14.03 -16.99 10.43
CA ILE A 94 -13.20 -17.52 11.52
C ILE A 94 -11.76 -17.71 11.07
N TYR A 95 -11.56 -18.30 9.89
CA TYR A 95 -10.21 -18.47 9.33
C TYR A 95 -9.54 -17.14 9.06
N LEU A 96 -10.26 -16.16 8.51
CA LEU A 96 -9.72 -14.84 8.23
C LEU A 96 -9.30 -14.11 9.51
N ALA A 97 -10.11 -14.21 10.58
CA ALA A 97 -9.74 -13.69 11.90
C ALA A 97 -8.45 -14.35 12.42
N PHE A 98 -8.35 -15.68 12.34
CA PHE A 98 -7.16 -16.42 12.72
C PHE A 98 -5.93 -16.02 11.89
N ALA A 99 -6.07 -16.01 10.55
CA ALA A 99 -4.98 -15.67 9.64
C ALA A 99 -4.44 -14.25 9.89
N THR A 100 -5.33 -13.30 10.21
CA THR A 100 -4.92 -11.93 10.55
C THR A 100 -4.15 -11.86 11.87
N LEU A 101 -4.56 -12.62 12.89
CA LEU A 101 -3.85 -12.69 14.18
C LEU A 101 -2.42 -13.23 14.05
N VAL A 102 -2.22 -14.22 13.18
CA VAL A 102 -0.93 -14.87 12.99
C VAL A 102 -0.18 -14.35 11.76
N LEU A 103 -0.64 -13.27 11.13
CA LEU A 103 -0.11 -12.76 9.88
C LEU A 103 1.39 -12.49 9.97
N GLU A 104 1.82 -11.77 10.98
CA GLU A 104 3.20 -11.33 11.15
C GLU A 104 4.20 -12.49 11.30
N PRO A 105 4.05 -13.42 12.26
CA PRO A 105 4.97 -14.54 12.38
C PRO A 105 4.97 -15.45 11.14
N VAL A 106 3.83 -15.61 10.46
CA VAL A 106 3.74 -16.39 9.23
C VAL A 106 4.42 -15.65 8.06
N ALA A 107 4.27 -14.34 7.97
CA ALA A 107 4.95 -13.53 6.97
C ALA A 107 6.48 -13.61 7.13
N TYR A 108 7.00 -13.45 8.34
CA TYR A 108 8.45 -13.62 8.61
C TYR A 108 8.95 -15.03 8.30
N PHE A 109 8.15 -16.05 8.53
CA PHE A 109 8.51 -17.43 8.15
C PHE A 109 8.64 -17.55 6.62
N PHE A 110 7.70 -17.01 5.85
CA PHE A 110 7.73 -17.07 4.38
C PHE A 110 8.77 -16.13 3.76
N LEU A 111 9.19 -15.07 4.43
CA LEU A 111 10.34 -14.25 4.02
C LEU A 111 11.68 -15.02 4.01
N GLY A 112 11.76 -16.17 4.67
CA GLY A 112 12.91 -17.06 4.57
C GLY A 112 13.06 -17.77 3.22
N PHE A 113 12.05 -17.69 2.34
CA PHE A 113 12.08 -18.24 0.98
C PHE A 113 12.47 -17.15 -0.03
N GLU A 114 12.74 -17.55 -1.27
CA GLU A 114 12.88 -16.62 -2.40
C GLU A 114 11.60 -15.77 -2.55
N LEU A 115 11.74 -14.48 -2.86
CA LEU A 115 10.65 -13.49 -2.88
C LEU A 115 9.42 -13.98 -3.66
N ALA A 116 9.62 -14.56 -4.85
CA ALA A 116 8.52 -15.05 -5.69
C ALA A 116 7.76 -16.19 -5.01
N LEU A 117 8.47 -17.20 -4.49
CA LEU A 117 7.87 -18.34 -3.81
C LEU A 117 7.24 -17.93 -2.47
N GLY A 118 7.94 -17.14 -1.67
CA GLY A 118 7.46 -16.65 -0.38
C GLY A 118 6.16 -15.86 -0.50
N SER A 119 6.08 -14.96 -1.49
CA SER A 119 4.87 -14.18 -1.75
C SER A 119 3.68 -15.04 -2.20
N VAL A 120 3.90 -16.07 -3.05
CA VAL A 120 2.84 -17.02 -3.44
C VAL A 120 2.34 -17.82 -2.24
N LEU A 121 3.23 -18.37 -1.43
CA LEU A 121 2.85 -19.16 -0.24
C LEU A 121 2.09 -18.30 0.78
N MET A 122 2.52 -17.08 0.99
CA MET A 122 1.85 -16.15 1.90
C MET A 122 0.49 -15.73 1.36
N ALA A 123 0.37 -15.44 0.06
CA ALA A 123 -0.91 -15.12 -0.57
C ALA A 123 -1.88 -16.31 -0.51
N LEU A 124 -1.42 -17.53 -0.75
CA LEU A 124 -2.24 -18.74 -0.60
C LEU A 124 -2.68 -18.94 0.86
N PHE A 125 -1.78 -18.73 1.83
CA PHE A 125 -2.15 -18.81 3.25
C PHE A 125 -3.26 -17.82 3.59
N LEU A 126 -3.16 -16.57 3.16
CA LEU A 126 -4.12 -15.54 3.52
C LEU A 126 -5.44 -15.67 2.76
N PHE A 127 -5.41 -16.00 1.45
CA PHE A 127 -6.56 -15.89 0.57
C PHE A 127 -7.24 -17.23 0.23
N PHE A 128 -6.49 -18.33 0.13
CA PHE A 128 -7.03 -19.56 -0.48
C PHE A 128 -8.27 -20.10 0.25
N ILE A 129 -8.21 -20.27 1.55
CA ILE A 129 -9.32 -20.83 2.33
C ILE A 129 -10.51 -19.87 2.39
N PRO A 130 -10.36 -18.61 2.84
CA PRO A 130 -11.51 -17.73 2.99
C PRO A 130 -12.18 -17.41 1.66
N LEU A 131 -11.42 -17.10 0.60
CA LEU A 131 -12.02 -16.78 -0.69
C LEU A 131 -12.68 -18.00 -1.34
N THR A 132 -12.12 -19.21 -1.19
CA THR A 132 -12.77 -20.45 -1.65
C THR A 132 -14.13 -20.65 -0.98
N LEU A 133 -14.20 -20.45 0.34
CA LEU A 133 -15.44 -20.64 1.10
C LEU A 133 -16.48 -19.55 0.79
N LEU A 134 -16.07 -18.31 0.58
CA LEU A 134 -16.96 -17.21 0.20
C LEU A 134 -17.45 -17.35 -1.25
N ALA A 135 -16.62 -17.83 -2.17
CA ALA A 135 -16.97 -18.04 -3.57
C ALA A 135 -18.05 -19.13 -3.78
N VAL A 136 -18.27 -19.99 -2.79
CA VAL A 136 -19.41 -20.95 -2.76
C VAL A 136 -20.75 -20.24 -2.95
N THR A 137 -20.88 -18.99 -2.54
CA THR A 137 -22.16 -18.27 -2.42
C THR A 137 -22.94 -18.21 -3.72
N VAL A 138 -22.34 -17.76 -4.82
CA VAL A 138 -23.06 -17.53 -6.08
C VAL A 138 -23.60 -18.85 -6.66
N PRO A 139 -22.79 -19.90 -6.91
CA PRO A 139 -23.30 -21.15 -7.48
C PRO A 139 -24.31 -21.84 -6.56
N PHE A 140 -24.12 -21.73 -5.23
CA PHE A 140 -25.05 -22.28 -4.26
C PHE A 140 -26.42 -21.59 -4.31
N LEU A 141 -26.43 -20.24 -4.31
CA LEU A 141 -27.66 -19.45 -4.39
C LEU A 141 -28.40 -19.66 -5.71
N VAL A 142 -27.66 -19.77 -6.83
CA VAL A 142 -28.24 -20.11 -8.13
C VAL A 142 -29.03 -21.42 -8.03
N ARG A 143 -28.41 -22.46 -7.47
CA ARG A 143 -29.04 -23.78 -7.35
C ARG A 143 -30.32 -23.76 -6.46
N VAL A 144 -30.24 -23.08 -5.33
CA VAL A 144 -31.37 -23.00 -4.38
C VAL A 144 -32.53 -22.17 -4.94
N THR A 145 -32.24 -21.05 -5.61
CA THR A 145 -33.28 -20.17 -6.16
C THR A 145 -33.86 -20.70 -7.46
N HIS A 146 -33.09 -21.49 -8.23
CA HIS A 146 -33.60 -22.16 -9.46
C HIS A 146 -34.73 -23.13 -9.18
N ALA A 147 -34.75 -23.80 -8.04
CA ALA A 147 -35.84 -24.69 -7.66
C ALA A 147 -37.23 -24.02 -7.62
N GLN A 148 -37.25 -22.67 -7.58
CA GLN A 148 -38.45 -21.82 -7.51
C GLN A 148 -38.75 -21.04 -8.81
N SER A 149 -37.92 -21.17 -9.87
CA SER A 149 -38.06 -20.39 -11.10
C SER A 149 -37.85 -21.24 -12.37
N LYS A 150 -38.66 -20.97 -13.40
CA LYS A 150 -38.55 -21.66 -14.73
C LYS A 150 -37.41 -21.14 -15.61
N ASN A 151 -36.80 -19.94 -15.28
CA ASN A 151 -35.82 -19.26 -16.12
C ASN A 151 -34.43 -19.27 -15.50
N LEU A 152 -33.64 -20.34 -15.71
CA LEU A 152 -32.28 -20.48 -15.14
C LEU A 152 -31.35 -19.32 -15.53
N GLY A 153 -31.30 -18.96 -16.82
CA GLY A 153 -30.42 -17.91 -17.31
C GLY A 153 -30.65 -16.54 -16.62
N VAL A 154 -31.93 -16.17 -16.41
CA VAL A 154 -32.29 -14.94 -15.72
C VAL A 154 -31.85 -14.98 -14.25
N GLN A 155 -31.98 -16.11 -13.58
CA GLN A 155 -31.54 -16.27 -12.19
C GLN A 155 -30.02 -16.16 -12.04
N VAL A 156 -29.27 -16.85 -12.89
CA VAL A 156 -27.79 -16.77 -12.94
C VAL A 156 -27.37 -15.32 -13.21
N GLY A 157 -27.92 -14.69 -14.25
CA GLY A 157 -27.60 -13.31 -14.61
C GLY A 157 -27.90 -12.32 -13.48
N ARG A 158 -29.05 -12.46 -12.82
CA ARG A 158 -29.45 -11.57 -11.71
C ARG A 158 -28.54 -11.70 -10.49
N LEU A 159 -28.23 -12.94 -10.06
CA LEU A 159 -27.35 -13.16 -8.90
C LEU A 159 -25.93 -12.70 -9.18
N SER A 160 -25.40 -13.01 -10.37
CA SER A 160 -24.07 -12.55 -10.79
C SER A 160 -24.01 -11.02 -10.86
N ALA A 161 -25.02 -10.37 -11.45
CA ALA A 161 -25.08 -8.91 -11.54
C ALA A 161 -25.12 -8.26 -10.13
N ILE A 162 -25.94 -8.79 -9.21
CA ILE A 162 -26.05 -8.28 -7.85
C ILE A 162 -24.71 -8.46 -7.08
N SER A 163 -24.08 -9.62 -7.21
CA SER A 163 -22.77 -9.87 -6.61
C SER A 163 -21.71 -8.92 -7.17
N THR A 164 -21.69 -8.70 -8.50
CA THR A 164 -20.76 -7.77 -9.15
C THR A 164 -20.98 -6.32 -8.72
N VAL A 165 -22.25 -5.88 -8.60
CA VAL A 165 -22.56 -4.54 -8.05
C VAL A 165 -22.05 -4.42 -6.61
N GLY A 166 -22.23 -5.46 -5.79
CA GLY A 166 -21.64 -5.53 -4.45
C GLY A 166 -20.11 -5.40 -4.48
N SER A 167 -19.45 -6.09 -5.43
CA SER A 167 -17.99 -6.00 -5.63
C SER A 167 -17.54 -4.58 -5.97
N VAL A 168 -18.24 -3.89 -6.88
CA VAL A 168 -17.93 -2.49 -7.22
C VAL A 168 -18.08 -1.58 -6.00
N ILE A 169 -19.18 -1.71 -5.25
CA ILE A 169 -19.40 -0.94 -4.02
C ILE A 169 -18.29 -1.24 -3.00
N GLY A 170 -17.95 -2.50 -2.80
CA GLY A 170 -16.87 -2.93 -1.90
C GLY A 170 -15.52 -2.34 -2.29
N THR A 171 -15.19 -2.36 -3.58
CA THR A 171 -13.94 -1.78 -4.11
C THR A 171 -13.86 -0.28 -3.87
N LEU A 172 -14.94 0.46 -4.11
CA LEU A 172 -14.98 1.90 -3.83
C LEU A 172 -14.91 2.19 -2.33
N LEU A 173 -15.65 1.42 -1.53
CA LEU A 173 -15.68 1.57 -0.08
C LEU A 173 -14.31 1.32 0.56
N ILE A 174 -13.63 0.25 0.18
CA ILE A 174 -12.31 -0.06 0.73
C ILE A 174 -11.29 1.01 0.35
N SER A 175 -11.22 1.40 -0.91
CA SER A 175 -10.17 2.29 -1.42
C SER A 175 -10.33 3.74 -0.98
N TYR A 176 -11.56 4.26 -0.99
CA TYR A 176 -11.81 5.69 -0.71
C TYR A 176 -12.24 5.99 0.74
N VAL A 177 -12.68 4.97 1.48
CA VAL A 177 -13.24 5.18 2.83
C VAL A 177 -12.48 4.41 3.89
N LEU A 178 -12.37 3.08 3.75
CA LEU A 178 -11.88 2.26 4.85
C LEU A 178 -10.35 2.35 5.04
N ILE A 179 -9.57 2.24 3.96
CA ILE A 179 -8.10 2.33 4.04
C ILE A 179 -7.64 3.68 4.62
N PRO A 180 -8.20 4.85 4.22
CA PRO A 180 -7.78 6.13 4.80
C PRO A 180 -8.18 6.32 6.26
N LEU A 181 -9.28 5.70 6.71
CA LEU A 181 -9.89 5.99 8.01
C LEU A 181 -9.50 5.00 9.10
N ALA A 182 -9.12 3.77 8.76
CA ALA A 182 -8.89 2.72 9.75
C ALA A 182 -7.66 1.86 9.42
N PRO A 183 -6.95 1.34 10.43
CA PRO A 183 -5.88 0.38 10.26
C PRO A 183 -6.32 -0.85 9.47
N ASN A 184 -5.35 -1.46 8.75
CA ASN A 184 -5.65 -2.59 7.85
C ASN A 184 -6.23 -3.80 8.61
N SER A 185 -5.66 -4.16 9.76
CA SER A 185 -6.17 -5.28 10.57
C SER A 185 -7.54 -4.97 11.15
N THR A 186 -7.77 -3.73 11.62
CA THR A 186 -9.09 -3.28 12.09
C THR A 186 -10.13 -3.38 10.98
N THR A 187 -9.81 -2.93 9.77
CA THR A 187 -10.70 -3.04 8.61
C THR A 187 -11.00 -4.50 8.27
N MET A 188 -9.98 -5.38 8.29
CA MET A 188 -10.18 -6.81 8.08
C MET A 188 -11.11 -7.42 9.14
N MET A 189 -10.96 -7.01 10.40
CA MET A 189 -11.83 -7.49 11.48
C MET A 189 -13.27 -6.98 11.34
N LEU A 190 -13.48 -5.77 10.85
CA LEU A 190 -14.82 -5.27 10.52
C LEU A 190 -15.50 -6.14 9.45
N VAL A 191 -14.75 -6.58 8.45
CA VAL A 191 -15.23 -7.54 7.42
C VAL A 191 -15.59 -8.88 8.05
N VAL A 192 -14.73 -9.42 8.91
CA VAL A 192 -15.01 -10.64 9.68
C VAL A 192 -16.31 -10.51 10.49
N LEU A 193 -16.45 -9.41 11.23
CA LEU A 193 -17.65 -9.16 12.04
C LEU A 193 -18.92 -9.02 11.18
N LEU A 194 -18.83 -8.41 10.01
CA LEU A 194 -19.94 -8.32 9.05
C LEU A 194 -20.38 -9.71 8.59
N GLU A 195 -19.43 -10.57 8.20
CA GLU A 195 -19.73 -11.94 7.79
C GLU A 195 -20.33 -12.78 8.94
N LEU A 196 -19.76 -12.70 10.14
CA LEU A 196 -20.31 -13.37 11.32
C LEU A 196 -21.71 -12.87 11.68
N ALA A 197 -21.98 -11.56 11.51
CA ALA A 197 -23.30 -11.00 11.71
C ALA A 197 -24.34 -11.56 10.71
N LEU A 198 -23.97 -11.68 9.42
CA LEU A 198 -24.85 -12.31 8.42
C LEU A 198 -25.17 -13.76 8.78
N VAL A 199 -24.17 -14.52 9.22
CA VAL A 199 -24.34 -15.90 9.69
C VAL A 199 -25.26 -15.93 10.91
N ALA A 200 -25.03 -15.09 11.89
CA ALA A 200 -25.85 -15.02 13.10
C ALA A 200 -27.30 -14.64 12.77
N ILE A 201 -27.53 -13.63 11.94
CA ILE A 201 -28.88 -13.20 11.51
C ILE A 201 -29.64 -14.37 10.87
N PHE A 202 -28.96 -15.12 9.95
CA PHE A 202 -29.56 -16.27 9.29
C PHE A 202 -30.02 -17.33 10.29
N PHE A 203 -29.13 -17.77 11.20
CA PHE A 203 -29.46 -18.83 12.16
C PHE A 203 -30.42 -18.38 13.25
N LEU A 204 -30.41 -17.11 13.66
CA LEU A 204 -31.37 -16.58 14.64
C LEU A 204 -32.79 -16.40 14.07
N ALA A 205 -32.89 -15.95 12.81
CA ALA A 205 -34.17 -15.78 12.12
C ALA A 205 -34.86 -17.13 11.83
N ARG A 206 -34.11 -18.24 11.77
CA ARG A 206 -34.60 -19.56 11.42
C ARG A 206 -34.92 -20.39 12.66
N LYS A 207 -36.23 -20.59 12.93
CA LYS A 207 -36.71 -21.36 14.09
C LYS A 207 -36.35 -22.86 14.05
N THR A 208 -36.11 -23.42 12.87
CA THR A 208 -35.87 -24.86 12.64
C THR A 208 -34.58 -25.06 11.86
N SER A 209 -33.42 -24.96 12.51
CA SER A 209 -32.13 -25.34 11.94
C SER A 209 -31.73 -26.75 12.36
N SER A 210 -31.21 -27.55 11.42
CA SER A 210 -30.62 -28.85 11.70
C SER A 210 -29.21 -28.76 12.28
N THR A 211 -28.64 -27.56 12.33
CA THR A 211 -27.27 -27.29 12.83
C THR A 211 -27.29 -27.27 14.36
N PRO A 212 -26.36 -27.99 15.02
CA PRO A 212 -26.23 -27.92 16.47
C PRO A 212 -25.91 -26.50 16.92
N LYS A 213 -26.73 -25.94 17.81
CA LYS A 213 -26.60 -24.54 18.29
C LYS A 213 -25.31 -24.30 19.10
N GLY A 214 -24.85 -25.30 19.85
CA GLY A 214 -23.65 -25.18 20.68
C GLY A 214 -22.36 -24.90 19.87
N PRO A 215 -21.98 -25.76 18.92
CA PRO A 215 -20.82 -25.52 18.08
C PRO A 215 -20.91 -24.24 17.25
N LEU A 216 -22.09 -23.87 16.75
CA LEU A 216 -22.32 -22.63 16.05
C LEU A 216 -22.03 -21.41 16.94
N LEU A 217 -22.62 -21.38 18.15
CA LEU A 217 -22.39 -20.30 19.11
C LEU A 217 -20.93 -20.21 19.52
N ALA A 218 -20.28 -21.35 19.77
CA ALA A 218 -18.85 -21.39 20.07
C ALA A 218 -17.99 -20.83 18.94
N GLY A 219 -18.30 -21.17 17.69
CA GLY A 219 -17.60 -20.63 16.50
C GLY A 219 -17.80 -19.12 16.35
N LEU A 220 -19.02 -18.62 16.51
CA LEU A 220 -19.31 -17.17 16.47
C LEU A 220 -18.58 -16.42 17.60
N LEU A 221 -18.59 -16.94 18.82
CA LEU A 221 -17.87 -16.33 19.94
C LEU A 221 -16.35 -16.36 19.74
N ALA A 222 -15.81 -17.47 19.27
CA ALA A 222 -14.38 -17.58 18.97
C ALA A 222 -13.96 -16.60 17.86
N GLY A 223 -14.69 -16.54 16.74
CA GLY A 223 -14.41 -15.60 15.66
C GLY A 223 -14.50 -14.15 16.09
N THR A 224 -15.54 -13.81 16.86
CA THR A 224 -15.69 -12.46 17.41
C THR A 224 -14.60 -12.13 18.41
N GLY A 225 -14.23 -13.06 19.31
CA GLY A 225 -13.13 -12.88 20.26
C GLY A 225 -11.77 -12.68 19.57
N MET A 226 -11.48 -13.46 18.53
CA MET A 226 -10.28 -13.28 17.71
C MET A 226 -10.28 -11.93 17.00
N ALA A 227 -11.43 -11.50 16.45
CA ALA A 227 -11.52 -10.21 15.78
C ALA A 227 -11.22 -9.05 16.73
N PHE A 228 -11.81 -9.03 17.92
CA PHE A 228 -11.51 -8.01 18.93
C PHE A 228 -10.06 -8.11 19.43
N GLY A 229 -9.52 -9.32 19.60
CA GLY A 229 -8.13 -9.53 19.98
C GLY A 229 -7.14 -8.94 18.96
N ALA A 230 -7.40 -9.12 17.66
CA ALA A 230 -6.56 -8.56 16.60
C ALA A 230 -6.63 -7.02 16.53
N MET A 231 -7.81 -6.43 16.75
CA MET A 231 -7.97 -4.96 16.82
C MET A 231 -7.23 -4.36 18.03
N ASP A 232 -7.29 -5.02 19.18
CA ASP A 232 -6.61 -4.58 20.40
C ASP A 232 -5.08 -4.73 20.27
N ASP A 233 -4.60 -5.83 19.68
CA ASP A 233 -3.18 -6.05 19.43
C ASP A 233 -2.59 -4.98 18.49
N GLU A 234 -3.25 -4.63 17.40
CA GLU A 234 -2.82 -3.57 16.51
C GLU A 234 -2.76 -2.21 17.21
N SER A 235 -3.76 -1.89 18.05
CA SER A 235 -3.78 -0.63 18.79
C SER A 235 -2.65 -0.50 19.82
N ARG A 236 -2.11 -1.63 20.29
CA ARG A 236 -1.01 -1.71 21.27
C ARG A 236 0.35 -1.94 20.65
N ARG A 237 0.42 -2.30 19.37
CA ARG A 237 1.70 -2.51 18.68
C ARG A 237 2.46 -1.21 18.57
N SER A 238 3.44 -1.03 19.46
CA SER A 238 4.55 -0.12 19.21
C SER A 238 5.60 -0.86 18.38
N PRO A 239 6.15 -0.24 17.33
CA PRO A 239 7.31 -0.80 16.66
C PRO A 239 8.37 -1.18 17.69
N ALA A 240 9.09 -2.29 17.47
CA ALA A 240 10.13 -2.77 18.41
C ALA A 240 11.23 -1.72 18.68
N ILE A 241 11.29 -0.66 17.85
CA ILE A 241 12.26 0.44 17.93
C ILE A 241 11.92 1.49 18.98
N GLY A 242 10.70 1.53 19.56
CA GLY A 242 10.41 2.51 20.60
C GLY A 242 8.93 2.83 20.83
N LYS A 243 8.65 4.02 21.38
CA LYS A 243 7.32 4.50 21.72
C LYS A 243 6.67 5.22 20.55
N THR A 244 5.51 4.78 20.12
CA THR A 244 4.71 5.46 19.10
C THR A 244 4.14 6.76 19.66
N LEU A 245 4.43 7.87 19.00
CA LEU A 245 3.89 9.21 19.27
C LEU A 245 2.69 9.54 18.41
N TYR A 246 2.67 8.99 17.18
CA TYR A 246 1.62 9.24 16.19
C TYR A 246 1.48 8.01 15.29
N GLN A 247 0.25 7.71 14.94
CA GLN A 247 -0.06 6.65 13.98
C GLN A 247 -1.35 7.00 13.25
N GLN A 248 -1.30 7.03 11.92
CA GLN A 248 -2.46 7.29 11.09
C GLN A 248 -2.31 6.60 9.72
N ASN A 249 -3.40 6.01 9.24
CA ASN A 249 -3.46 5.52 7.88
C ASN A 249 -3.67 6.65 6.89
N SER A 250 -3.14 6.46 5.70
CA SER A 250 -3.39 7.31 4.53
C SER A 250 -3.60 6.44 3.29
N ASN A 251 -4.02 7.05 2.19
CA ASN A 251 -4.07 6.37 0.88
C ASN A 251 -2.68 5.87 0.42
N PHE A 252 -1.60 6.41 1.02
CA PHE A 252 -0.21 6.17 0.64
C PHE A 252 0.56 5.34 1.68
N GLY A 253 -0.12 4.72 2.62
CA GLY A 253 0.44 3.85 3.64
C GLY A 253 0.14 4.27 5.07
N LEU A 254 0.57 3.46 6.03
CA LEU A 254 0.48 3.71 7.47
C LEU A 254 1.64 4.63 7.88
N MET A 255 1.32 5.84 8.29
CA MET A 255 2.30 6.79 8.83
C MET A 255 2.46 6.60 10.33
N GLN A 256 3.70 6.52 10.80
CA GLN A 256 4.01 6.40 12.22
C GLN A 256 5.17 7.32 12.59
N VAL A 257 5.08 7.95 13.76
CA VAL A 257 6.21 8.64 14.40
C VAL A 257 6.54 7.92 15.69
N VAL A 258 7.79 7.51 15.83
CA VAL A 258 8.26 6.67 16.94
C VAL A 258 9.52 7.27 17.55
N ASP A 259 9.52 7.47 18.86
CA ASP A 259 10.74 7.84 19.59
C ASP A 259 11.44 6.60 20.13
N ALA A 260 12.75 6.52 19.93
CA ALA A 260 13.58 5.50 20.57
C ALA A 260 13.46 5.55 22.11
N PRO A 261 13.70 4.46 22.82
CA PRO A 261 13.60 4.43 24.30
C PRO A 261 14.49 5.46 25.01
N SER A 262 15.60 5.84 24.39
CA SER A 262 16.51 6.87 24.88
C SER A 262 15.98 8.31 24.69
N GLY A 263 14.98 8.50 23.84
CA GLY A 263 14.40 9.81 23.50
C GLY A 263 15.34 10.76 22.74
N ASP A 264 16.42 10.25 22.18
CA ASP A 264 17.41 11.01 21.40
C ASP A 264 17.32 10.73 19.89
N VAL A 265 16.43 9.84 19.48
CA VAL A 265 16.18 9.49 18.07
C VAL A 265 14.69 9.37 17.83
N ARG A 266 14.22 10.07 16.81
CA ARG A 266 12.85 10.00 16.30
C ARG A 266 12.84 9.44 14.90
N TYR A 267 11.94 8.49 14.65
CA TYR A 267 11.73 7.86 13.37
C TYR A 267 10.41 8.31 12.76
N TYR A 268 10.44 8.60 11.48
CA TYR A 268 9.24 8.61 10.65
C TYR A 268 9.21 7.33 9.83
N LEU A 269 8.13 6.58 9.94
CA LEU A 269 7.91 5.32 9.23
C LEU A 269 6.70 5.45 8.31
N ASN A 270 6.78 4.82 7.14
CA ASN A 270 5.64 4.58 6.27
C ASN A 270 5.56 3.08 5.95
N ASP A 271 4.42 2.45 6.25
CA ASP A 271 4.22 0.99 6.18
C ASP A 271 5.37 0.22 6.89
N TYR A 272 5.73 0.67 8.12
CA TYR A 272 6.83 0.15 8.95
C TYR A 272 8.26 0.35 8.39
N LEU A 273 8.40 0.94 7.20
CA LEU A 273 9.69 1.26 6.62
C LEU A 273 10.16 2.64 7.08
N THR A 274 11.40 2.72 7.53
CA THR A 274 12.00 3.98 7.97
C THR A 274 12.19 4.92 6.78
N GLN A 275 11.47 6.04 6.80
CA GLN A 275 11.58 7.10 5.80
C GLN A 275 12.52 8.21 6.26
N ASN A 276 12.57 8.49 7.56
CA ASN A 276 13.46 9.51 8.10
C ASN A 276 13.86 9.20 9.54
N ILE A 277 15.05 9.63 9.93
CA ILE A 277 15.60 9.53 11.29
C ILE A 277 16.04 10.93 11.71
N TYR A 278 15.70 11.35 12.92
CA TYR A 278 15.87 12.71 13.39
C TYR A 278 16.35 12.74 14.86
N ASP A 279 17.21 13.65 15.18
CA ASP A 279 17.57 13.96 16.57
C ASP A 279 16.70 15.14 17.04
N PRO A 280 15.70 14.91 17.91
CA PRO A 280 14.79 15.97 18.34
C PRO A 280 15.43 16.99 19.29
N LYS A 281 16.62 16.67 19.85
CA LYS A 281 17.37 17.60 20.73
C LYS A 281 18.28 18.53 19.94
N ALA A 282 18.90 17.99 18.89
CA ALA A 282 19.75 18.77 17.99
C ALA A 282 18.95 19.46 16.88
N GLU A 283 17.67 19.09 16.72
CA GLU A 283 16.81 19.54 15.62
C GLU A 283 17.43 19.28 14.25
N GLN A 284 18.07 18.12 14.08
CA GLN A 284 18.80 17.75 12.88
C GLN A 284 18.47 16.34 12.40
N SER A 285 18.53 16.14 11.09
CA SER A 285 18.41 14.81 10.49
C SER A 285 19.58 13.90 10.87
N LEU A 286 19.27 12.62 11.07
CA LEU A 286 20.24 11.53 11.19
C LEU A 286 20.27 10.64 9.94
N THR A 287 19.71 11.10 8.82
CA THR A 287 19.73 10.40 7.54
C THR A 287 20.71 11.03 6.57
N VAL A 288 21.49 10.20 5.88
CA VAL A 288 22.52 10.64 4.92
C VAL A 288 21.89 11.38 3.74
N PHE A 289 20.76 10.88 3.24
CA PHE A 289 20.16 11.38 2.00
C PHE A 289 19.72 12.84 2.10
N THR A 290 19.23 13.32 3.23
CA THR A 290 18.79 14.71 3.38
C THR A 290 19.93 15.70 3.14
N TYR A 291 21.14 15.37 3.62
CA TYR A 291 22.34 16.19 3.40
C TYR A 291 22.92 16.00 2.00
N MET A 292 22.83 14.79 1.45
CA MET A 292 23.31 14.52 0.09
C MET A 292 22.49 15.27 -0.95
N LEU A 293 21.15 15.28 -0.84
CA LEU A 293 20.29 16.01 -1.76
C LEU A 293 20.63 17.49 -1.84
N HIS A 294 20.76 18.13 -0.70
CA HIS A 294 21.13 19.53 -0.61
C HIS A 294 22.59 19.79 -1.02
N GLY A 295 23.52 19.01 -0.49
CA GLY A 295 24.96 19.20 -0.72
C GLY A 295 25.39 18.91 -2.17
N LEU A 296 24.83 17.87 -2.80
CA LEU A 296 25.10 17.57 -4.21
C LEU A 296 24.56 18.69 -5.12
N ALA A 297 23.35 19.19 -4.86
CA ALA A 297 22.82 20.28 -5.65
C ALA A 297 23.75 21.51 -5.58
N HIS A 298 24.23 21.90 -4.40
CA HIS A 298 25.19 22.99 -4.23
C HIS A 298 26.56 22.71 -4.86
N ALA A 299 27.02 21.45 -4.82
CA ALA A 299 28.33 21.11 -5.40
C ALA A 299 28.36 21.30 -6.92
N TYR A 300 27.24 21.07 -7.58
CA TYR A 300 27.14 21.19 -9.03
C TYR A 300 26.44 22.47 -9.51
N HIS A 301 25.69 23.16 -8.63
CA HIS A 301 25.07 24.46 -8.87
C HIS A 301 25.17 25.34 -7.63
N PRO A 302 26.23 26.14 -7.44
CA PRO A 302 26.58 26.75 -6.15
C PRO A 302 25.65 27.85 -5.65
N ASN A 303 24.83 28.49 -6.50
CA ASN A 303 23.95 29.60 -6.14
C ASN A 303 22.55 29.44 -6.76
N PRO A 304 21.81 28.37 -6.45
CA PRO A 304 20.48 28.17 -7.00
C PRO A 304 19.47 29.13 -6.34
N GLN A 305 18.53 29.67 -7.15
CA GLN A 305 17.51 30.61 -6.68
C GLN A 305 16.10 30.01 -6.73
N ASN A 306 15.84 29.11 -7.68
CA ASN A 306 14.55 28.48 -7.88
C ASN A 306 14.70 26.96 -7.78
N ILE A 307 14.07 26.37 -6.80
CA ILE A 307 14.20 24.95 -6.45
C ILE A 307 12.83 24.28 -6.61
N LEU A 308 12.80 23.11 -7.24
CA LEU A 308 11.64 22.22 -7.21
C LEU A 308 11.99 20.97 -6.43
N CYS A 309 11.21 20.67 -5.39
CA CYS A 309 11.28 19.41 -4.65
C CYS A 309 10.04 18.55 -4.99
N ILE A 310 10.26 17.40 -5.61
CA ILE A 310 9.22 16.37 -5.83
C ILE A 310 9.39 15.32 -4.73
N GLY A 311 8.46 15.35 -3.77
CA GLY A 311 8.56 14.70 -2.47
C GLY A 311 8.94 15.68 -1.38
N LEU A 312 8.19 15.68 -0.27
CA LEU A 312 8.44 16.51 0.90
C LEU A 312 9.28 15.77 1.94
N GLY A 313 9.03 14.47 2.10
CA GLY A 313 9.49 13.73 3.26
C GLY A 313 8.96 14.41 4.54
N VAL A 314 9.79 14.59 5.56
CA VAL A 314 9.41 15.37 6.76
C VAL A 314 9.82 16.86 6.67
N GLY A 315 10.15 17.34 5.46
CA GLY A 315 10.38 18.76 5.16
C GLY A 315 11.82 19.25 5.34
N ILE A 316 12.78 18.42 5.74
CA ILE A 316 14.14 18.85 6.08
C ILE A 316 14.86 19.45 4.87
N ALA A 317 14.88 18.77 3.73
CA ALA A 317 15.58 19.26 2.54
C ALA A 317 14.95 20.54 1.97
N PRO A 318 13.63 20.67 1.78
CA PRO A 318 13.01 21.94 1.35
C PRO A 318 13.26 23.12 2.29
N MET A 319 13.22 22.89 3.61
CA MET A 319 13.46 23.95 4.59
C MET A 319 14.89 24.49 4.52
N GLN A 320 15.91 23.64 4.33
CA GLN A 320 17.30 24.08 4.16
C GLN A 320 17.44 25.07 3.00
N TRP A 321 16.74 24.84 1.88
CA TRP A 321 16.74 25.77 0.75
C TRP A 321 16.02 27.10 1.07
N ALA A 322 14.89 27.01 1.76
CA ALA A 322 14.12 28.20 2.16
C ALA A 322 14.89 29.07 3.14
N GLU A 323 15.59 28.48 4.11
CA GLU A 323 16.49 29.18 5.04
C GLU A 323 17.64 29.91 4.34
N GLU A 324 18.08 29.43 3.20
CA GLU A 324 19.10 30.07 2.36
C GLU A 324 18.52 31.18 1.47
N GLY A 325 17.20 31.41 1.52
CA GLY A 325 16.51 32.46 0.77
C GLY A 325 16.15 32.08 -0.67
N ALA A 326 16.23 30.82 -1.04
CA ALA A 326 15.78 30.34 -2.34
C ALA A 326 14.25 30.30 -2.44
N LYS A 327 13.69 30.53 -3.63
CA LYS A 327 12.28 30.23 -3.92
C LYS A 327 12.13 28.73 -4.08
N VAL A 328 11.35 28.10 -3.22
CA VAL A 328 11.15 26.65 -3.20
C VAL A 328 9.71 26.31 -3.53
N ASP A 329 9.51 25.51 -4.56
CA ASP A 329 8.23 24.85 -4.86
C ASP A 329 8.34 23.37 -4.43
N VAL A 330 7.39 22.90 -3.66
CA VAL A 330 7.34 21.52 -3.16
C VAL A 330 6.07 20.85 -3.61
N VAL A 331 6.19 19.63 -4.10
CA VAL A 331 5.04 18.81 -4.50
C VAL A 331 5.04 17.53 -3.69
N GLU A 332 3.98 17.33 -2.90
CA GLU A 332 3.80 16.15 -2.04
C GLU A 332 2.45 15.50 -2.34
N ILE A 333 2.45 14.18 -2.53
CA ILE A 333 1.22 13.45 -2.84
C ILE A 333 0.38 13.15 -1.61
N ASN A 334 1.01 12.99 -0.44
CA ASN A 334 0.35 12.62 0.81
C ASN A 334 0.19 13.82 1.75
N PRO A 335 -1.02 14.40 1.87
CA PRO A 335 -1.23 15.56 2.76
C PRO A 335 -0.93 15.27 4.24
N GLY A 336 -1.04 14.00 4.67
CA GLY A 336 -0.75 13.62 6.06
C GLY A 336 0.73 13.77 6.44
N VAL A 337 1.63 13.73 5.47
CA VAL A 337 3.08 13.94 5.72
C VAL A 337 3.36 15.37 6.17
N VAL A 338 2.59 16.33 5.68
CA VAL A 338 2.70 17.75 6.10
C VAL A 338 2.41 17.88 7.59
N GLU A 339 1.29 17.32 8.05
CA GLU A 339 0.92 17.31 9.49
C GLU A 339 2.01 16.65 10.35
N VAL A 340 2.56 15.53 9.90
CA VAL A 340 3.66 14.84 10.59
C VAL A 340 4.89 15.72 10.67
N GLY A 341 5.27 16.38 9.57
CA GLY A 341 6.42 17.30 9.52
C GLY A 341 6.26 18.46 10.49
N GLU A 342 5.12 19.14 10.47
CA GLU A 342 4.81 20.29 11.36
C GLU A 342 4.83 19.88 12.84
N ARG A 343 4.19 18.79 13.19
CA ARG A 343 4.04 18.40 14.60
C ARG A 343 5.29 17.81 15.23
N PHE A 344 6.14 17.16 14.46
CA PHE A 344 7.19 16.31 15.01
C PHE A 344 8.60 16.60 14.48
N PHE A 345 8.74 17.34 13.37
CA PHE A 345 10.04 17.54 12.71
C PHE A 345 10.37 19.01 12.42
N GLY A 346 9.57 19.94 12.98
CA GLY A 346 9.84 21.37 12.86
C GLY A 346 9.57 21.95 11.47
N LEU A 347 8.77 21.27 10.64
CA LEU A 347 8.38 21.77 9.33
C LEU A 347 7.53 23.04 9.46
N ASP A 348 7.90 24.08 8.73
CA ASP A 348 7.10 25.30 8.53
C ASP A 348 6.72 25.43 7.04
N PRO A 349 5.51 25.00 6.65
CA PRO A 349 5.09 25.04 5.25
C PRO A 349 4.95 26.45 4.68
N SER A 350 4.94 27.49 5.53
CA SER A 350 4.84 28.88 5.08
C SER A 350 6.10 29.39 4.40
N GLN A 351 7.23 28.69 4.57
CA GLN A 351 8.53 29.07 4.01
C GLN A 351 8.69 28.72 2.53
N PHE A 352 7.77 27.92 1.95
CA PHE A 352 7.81 27.48 0.54
C PHE A 352 6.42 27.32 -0.06
N ASN A 353 6.36 27.21 -1.38
CA ASN A 353 5.10 26.96 -2.08
C ASN A 353 4.79 25.46 -2.09
N LEU A 354 3.87 25.02 -1.22
CA LEU A 354 3.47 23.62 -1.14
C LEU A 354 2.25 23.33 -2.04
N THR A 355 2.39 22.33 -2.91
CA THR A 355 1.29 21.77 -3.71
C THR A 355 1.04 20.33 -3.30
N ILE A 356 -0.18 20.04 -2.86
CA ILE A 356 -0.60 18.64 -2.62
C ILE A 356 -1.07 18.05 -3.93
N GLY A 357 -0.34 17.04 -4.43
CA GLY A 357 -0.64 16.39 -5.70
C GLY A 357 0.47 15.51 -6.25
N ASP A 358 0.22 14.95 -7.42
CA ASP A 358 1.18 14.13 -8.14
C ASP A 358 2.27 14.97 -8.83
N GLY A 359 3.55 14.56 -8.67
CA GLY A 359 4.70 15.28 -9.20
C GLY A 359 4.72 15.38 -10.71
N ARG A 360 4.33 14.33 -11.45
CA ARG A 360 4.26 14.36 -12.91
C ARG A 360 3.15 15.28 -13.40
N HIS A 361 2.00 15.28 -12.73
CA HIS A 361 0.91 16.21 -13.03
C HIS A 361 1.36 17.66 -12.84
N PHE A 362 2.04 17.97 -11.73
CA PHE A 362 2.59 19.28 -11.46
C PHE A 362 3.58 19.75 -12.55
N LEU A 363 4.53 18.89 -12.92
CA LEU A 363 5.50 19.18 -13.98
C LEU A 363 4.83 19.56 -15.31
N ASN A 364 3.74 18.87 -15.66
CA ASN A 364 3.01 19.15 -16.89
C ASN A 364 2.23 20.47 -16.82
N ALA A 365 1.73 20.85 -15.65
CA ALA A 365 0.93 22.06 -15.43
C ALA A 365 1.78 23.33 -15.16
N SER A 366 2.93 23.20 -14.50
CA SER A 366 3.81 24.32 -14.15
C SER A 366 4.36 25.03 -15.39
N LYS A 367 4.57 26.35 -15.25
CA LYS A 367 5.26 27.20 -16.25
C LYS A 367 6.63 27.68 -15.80
N ASP A 368 6.96 27.44 -14.53
CA ASP A 368 8.20 27.88 -13.90
C ASP A 368 9.41 27.07 -14.43
N GLN A 369 10.59 27.69 -14.31
CA GLN A 369 11.87 27.04 -14.59
C GLN A 369 12.76 27.08 -13.35
N TYR A 370 13.48 26.00 -13.13
CA TYR A 370 14.23 25.75 -11.93
C TYR A 370 15.74 25.66 -12.19
N ASP A 371 16.52 26.09 -11.20
CA ASP A 371 17.97 25.91 -11.13
C ASP A 371 18.33 24.52 -10.61
N VAL A 372 17.50 24.01 -9.70
CA VAL A 372 17.63 22.68 -9.10
C VAL A 372 16.28 21.98 -9.10
N VAL A 373 16.26 20.73 -9.49
CA VAL A 373 15.14 19.81 -9.31
C VAL A 373 15.61 18.68 -8.39
N ILE A 374 14.89 18.44 -7.31
CA ILE A 374 15.13 17.32 -6.39
C ILE A 374 14.00 16.32 -6.57
N LEU A 375 14.35 15.07 -6.83
CA LEU A 375 13.41 13.95 -6.89
C LEU A 375 13.70 13.00 -5.74
N ASP A 376 12.88 13.09 -4.68
CA ASP A 376 12.95 12.28 -3.47
C ASP A 376 11.56 11.75 -3.12
N ALA A 377 10.96 11.02 -4.05
CA ALA A 377 9.62 10.47 -3.93
C ALA A 377 9.67 8.95 -3.81
N PHE A 378 9.08 8.43 -2.72
CA PHE A 378 8.99 7.00 -2.45
C PHE A 378 7.55 6.60 -2.08
N LEU A 379 7.17 5.39 -2.47
CA LEU A 379 5.98 4.68 -2.00
C LEU A 379 6.45 3.39 -1.33
N GLY A 380 6.53 3.43 0.01
CA GLY A 380 7.14 2.35 0.78
C GLY A 380 8.64 2.23 0.49
N ASP A 381 9.05 1.12 -0.11
CA ASP A 381 10.44 0.76 -0.44
C ASP A 381 10.87 1.08 -1.88
N SER A 382 9.96 1.62 -2.70
CA SER A 382 10.22 1.81 -4.12
C SER A 382 9.93 3.23 -4.60
N SER A 383 10.72 3.70 -5.56
CA SER A 383 10.43 4.92 -6.29
C SER A 383 9.27 4.70 -7.26
N PRO A 384 8.29 5.63 -7.33
CA PRO A 384 7.16 5.51 -8.25
C PRO A 384 7.61 5.44 -9.71
N SER A 385 7.31 4.36 -10.41
CA SER A 385 7.79 4.09 -11.78
C SER A 385 7.44 5.21 -12.77
N HIS A 386 6.26 5.83 -12.61
CA HIS A 386 5.80 6.92 -13.47
C HIS A 386 6.63 8.21 -13.32
N LEU A 387 7.35 8.39 -12.21
CA LEU A 387 8.30 9.49 -11.99
C LEU A 387 9.70 9.16 -12.50
N MET A 388 10.02 7.87 -12.71
CA MET A 388 11.31 7.39 -13.16
C MET A 388 11.35 7.11 -14.67
N SER A 389 10.27 7.39 -15.39
CA SER A 389 10.18 7.13 -16.83
C SER A 389 10.86 8.20 -17.67
N GLN A 390 11.27 7.83 -18.89
CA GLN A 390 11.90 8.72 -19.86
C GLN A 390 11.06 9.97 -20.11
N GLU A 391 9.74 9.82 -20.26
CA GLU A 391 8.82 10.93 -20.51
C GLU A 391 8.76 11.89 -19.32
N CYS A 392 8.81 11.36 -18.09
CA CYS A 392 8.83 12.20 -16.89
C CYS A 392 10.15 12.99 -16.82
N PHE A 393 11.28 12.36 -17.10
CA PHE A 393 12.57 13.05 -17.17
C PHE A 393 12.63 14.09 -18.28
N GLN A 394 11.99 13.85 -19.43
CA GLN A 394 11.84 14.85 -20.49
C GLN A 394 11.00 16.04 -20.00
N SER A 395 9.92 15.80 -19.25
CA SER A 395 9.13 16.87 -18.64
C SER A 395 9.94 17.66 -17.60
N MET A 396 10.75 16.99 -16.75
CA MET A 396 11.67 17.66 -15.82
C MET A 396 12.69 18.50 -16.58
N ARG A 397 13.30 17.93 -17.63
CA ARG A 397 14.30 18.64 -18.47
C ARG A 397 13.75 19.94 -19.07
N GLN A 398 12.47 19.96 -19.46
CA GLN A 398 11.79 21.15 -19.98
C GLN A 398 11.58 22.24 -18.93
N LYS A 399 11.52 21.85 -17.63
CA LYS A 399 11.38 22.78 -16.49
C LYS A 399 12.73 23.21 -15.90
N MET A 400 13.83 22.68 -16.39
CA MET A 400 15.17 23.02 -15.96
C MET A 400 15.76 24.10 -16.85
N LYS A 401 16.46 25.07 -16.23
CA LYS A 401 17.31 26.02 -16.96
C LYS A 401 18.48 25.26 -17.62
N GLU A 402 19.20 25.92 -18.52
CA GLU A 402 20.30 25.29 -19.27
C GLU A 402 21.47 24.81 -18.39
N ASP A 403 21.71 25.46 -17.26
CA ASP A 403 22.75 25.13 -16.28
C ASP A 403 22.22 24.41 -15.02
N ALA A 404 20.94 24.07 -15.02
CA ALA A 404 20.29 23.41 -13.90
C ALA A 404 20.82 21.99 -13.64
N VAL A 405 20.58 21.53 -12.42
CA VAL A 405 20.87 20.15 -12.02
C VAL A 405 19.62 19.46 -11.47
N LEU A 406 19.48 18.19 -11.81
CA LEU A 406 18.52 17.26 -11.24
C LEU A 406 19.28 16.36 -10.27
N VAL A 407 18.83 16.30 -9.02
CA VAL A 407 19.35 15.36 -8.00
C VAL A 407 18.25 14.35 -7.63
N ILE A 408 18.54 13.08 -7.84
CA ILE A 408 17.61 11.99 -7.57
C ILE A 408 18.15 11.16 -6.41
N ASN A 409 17.30 10.89 -5.41
CA ASN A 409 17.52 9.82 -4.45
C ASN A 409 16.84 8.56 -4.96
N ALA A 410 17.59 7.49 -5.19
CA ALA A 410 17.10 6.19 -5.58
C ALA A 410 17.57 5.13 -4.57
N PHE A 411 16.87 4.01 -4.47
CA PHE A 411 17.25 2.90 -3.61
C PHE A 411 17.64 1.69 -4.46
N GLY A 412 18.86 1.18 -4.24
CA GLY A 412 19.38 0.03 -4.98
C GLY A 412 20.85 -0.21 -4.72
N ASN A 413 21.44 -1.10 -5.49
CA ASN A 413 22.87 -1.43 -5.42
C ASN A 413 23.46 -1.69 -6.81
N PHE A 414 24.79 -1.80 -6.88
CA PHE A 414 25.54 -2.08 -8.10
C PHE A 414 26.13 -3.50 -8.14
N SER A 415 25.69 -4.40 -7.25
CA SER A 415 26.11 -5.80 -7.24
C SER A 415 25.70 -6.49 -8.55
N GLN A 416 26.56 -7.37 -9.03
CA GLN A 416 26.29 -8.09 -10.27
C GLN A 416 25.06 -8.97 -10.14
N GLY A 417 24.07 -8.76 -11.05
CA GLY A 417 22.80 -9.47 -11.06
C GLY A 417 21.69 -8.79 -10.26
N GLU A 418 22.00 -7.76 -9.45
CA GLU A 418 21.04 -6.97 -8.67
C GLU A 418 20.98 -5.50 -9.12
N ASP A 419 21.80 -5.12 -10.10
CA ASP A 419 21.99 -3.77 -10.60
C ASP A 419 20.99 -3.35 -11.68
N PHE A 420 20.00 -4.18 -12.02
CA PHE A 420 19.09 -3.95 -13.14
C PHE A 420 18.36 -2.62 -13.07
N PHE A 421 17.84 -2.24 -11.90
CA PHE A 421 17.10 -0.97 -11.72
C PHE A 421 18.07 0.23 -11.85
N MET A 422 19.24 0.17 -11.21
CA MET A 422 20.25 1.22 -11.29
C MET A 422 20.77 1.39 -12.70
N ALA A 423 21.02 0.30 -13.43
CA ALA A 423 21.41 0.30 -14.82
C ALA A 423 20.34 0.88 -15.75
N SER A 424 19.07 0.54 -15.49
CA SER A 424 17.93 1.07 -16.26
C SER A 424 17.74 2.57 -16.03
N LEU A 425 17.88 3.03 -14.79
CA LEU A 425 17.79 4.45 -14.43
C LEU A 425 18.94 5.24 -15.07
N ASP A 426 20.18 4.74 -15.00
CA ASP A 426 21.35 5.35 -15.68
C ASP A 426 21.10 5.48 -17.18
N LYS A 427 20.67 4.39 -17.84
CA LYS A 427 20.38 4.38 -19.27
C LYS A 427 19.27 5.37 -19.65
N THR A 428 18.24 5.46 -18.85
CA THR A 428 17.10 6.36 -19.07
C THR A 428 17.52 7.82 -18.91
N LEU A 429 18.27 8.14 -17.86
CA LEU A 429 18.78 9.50 -17.63
C LEU A 429 19.73 9.94 -18.73
N ARG A 430 20.67 9.09 -19.17
CA ARG A 430 21.59 9.42 -20.28
C ARG A 430 20.87 9.62 -21.61
N SER A 431 19.68 9.08 -21.79
CA SER A 431 18.87 9.33 -23.00
C SER A 431 18.26 10.73 -23.04
N VAL A 432 18.16 11.43 -21.88
CA VAL A 432 17.48 12.73 -21.73
C VAL A 432 18.46 13.86 -21.41
N PHE A 433 19.49 13.58 -20.60
CA PHE A 433 20.41 14.58 -20.07
C PHE A 433 21.78 14.52 -20.76
N GLY A 434 22.44 15.68 -20.83
CA GLY A 434 23.77 15.81 -21.46
C GLY A 434 24.89 15.23 -20.62
N SER A 435 24.74 15.20 -19.30
CA SER A 435 25.73 14.66 -18.36
C SER A 435 25.04 14.01 -17.15
N LEU A 436 25.73 13.03 -16.55
CA LEU A 436 25.27 12.28 -15.41
C LEU A 436 26.45 11.85 -14.53
N VAL A 437 26.35 12.09 -13.23
CA VAL A 437 27.27 11.61 -12.19
C VAL A 437 26.46 10.80 -11.18
N ILE A 438 27.04 9.72 -10.65
CA ILE A 438 26.39 8.85 -9.68
C ILE A 438 27.25 8.83 -8.42
N HIS A 439 26.61 9.05 -7.26
CA HIS A 439 27.21 8.88 -5.95
C HIS A 439 26.54 7.71 -5.22
N ASP A 440 27.36 6.78 -4.74
CA ASP A 440 26.88 5.66 -3.91
C ASP A 440 26.83 6.09 -2.45
N GLY A 441 25.62 6.23 -1.94
CA GLY A 441 25.34 6.73 -0.59
C GLY A 441 25.64 5.74 0.52
N THR A 442 26.09 4.53 0.21
CA THR A 442 26.16 3.42 1.14
C THR A 442 24.78 3.09 1.76
N ARG A 443 24.56 1.91 2.29
CA ARG A 443 23.27 1.50 2.88
C ARG A 443 22.04 1.52 1.92
N GLY A 444 22.27 1.44 0.61
CA GLY A 444 21.21 1.31 -0.40
C GLY A 444 20.72 2.60 -1.03
N ASN A 445 21.03 3.80 -0.51
CA ASN A 445 20.76 5.04 -1.21
C ASN A 445 21.80 5.28 -2.31
N VAL A 446 21.35 5.62 -3.50
CA VAL A 446 22.15 5.99 -4.65
C VAL A 446 21.67 7.34 -5.17
N PHE A 447 22.59 8.27 -5.38
CA PHE A 447 22.26 9.60 -5.86
C PHE A 447 22.70 9.79 -7.31
N PHE A 448 21.76 10.15 -8.16
CA PHE A 448 22.01 10.51 -9.53
C PHE A 448 21.97 12.04 -9.68
N VAL A 449 23.03 12.62 -10.21
CA VAL A 449 23.10 14.06 -10.52
C VAL A 449 23.17 14.22 -12.02
N ALA A 450 22.11 14.76 -12.63
CA ALA A 450 22.00 14.93 -14.06
C ALA A 450 21.88 16.41 -14.44
N SER A 451 22.39 16.79 -15.62
CA SER A 451 22.29 18.15 -16.13
C SER A 451 22.02 18.18 -17.63
N PRO A 452 21.33 19.22 -18.13
CA PRO A 452 21.27 19.53 -19.56
C PRO A 452 22.63 19.72 -20.21
N LYS A 453 23.61 20.27 -19.48
CA LYS A 453 24.97 20.48 -19.97
C LYS A 453 25.70 19.18 -20.31
N LYS A 454 26.57 19.22 -21.30
CA LYS A 454 27.40 18.06 -21.69
C LYS A 454 28.46 17.70 -20.65
N VAL A 455 28.85 18.66 -19.81
CA VAL A 455 29.85 18.49 -18.75
C VAL A 455 29.32 19.03 -17.47
N LEU A 456 29.44 18.24 -16.40
CA LEU A 456 28.98 18.55 -15.06
C LEU A 456 30.18 18.53 -14.08
N PRO A 457 31.00 19.60 -14.04
CA PRO A 457 32.13 19.69 -13.13
C PRO A 457 31.61 19.96 -11.71
N VAL A 458 32.33 19.47 -10.72
CA VAL A 458 32.17 19.93 -9.33
C VAL A 458 32.64 21.39 -9.25
N LEU A 459 31.72 22.27 -8.89
CA LEU A 459 31.98 23.72 -8.80
C LEU A 459 32.31 24.18 -7.39
N ARG A 460 31.89 23.40 -6.38
CA ARG A 460 32.12 23.67 -4.96
C ARG A 460 32.24 22.35 -4.20
N GLU A 461 33.13 22.27 -3.23
CA GLU A 461 33.18 21.17 -2.28
C GLU A 461 31.93 21.17 -1.40
N MET A 462 31.47 19.97 -1.04
CA MET A 462 30.30 19.81 -0.18
C MET A 462 30.57 20.36 1.22
N ASP A 463 29.72 21.26 1.70
CA ASP A 463 29.82 21.80 3.06
C ASP A 463 29.32 20.79 4.10
N LEU A 464 30.26 20.28 4.89
CA LEU A 464 29.98 19.31 5.96
C LEU A 464 29.83 19.98 7.35
N SER A 465 29.86 21.31 7.43
CA SER A 465 29.80 22.02 8.72
C SER A 465 28.45 21.90 9.41
N LYS A 466 27.37 21.85 8.62
CA LYS A 466 25.99 21.75 9.10
C LYS A 466 25.52 20.30 9.28
N VAL A 467 26.34 19.30 8.93
CA VAL A 467 25.98 17.88 9.04
C VAL A 467 26.07 17.42 10.49
N HIS A 468 25.03 16.72 10.97
CA HIS A 468 25.01 16.15 12.30
C HIS A 468 26.25 15.28 12.59
N PRO A 469 26.97 15.45 13.72
CA PRO A 469 28.26 14.78 13.98
C PRO A 469 28.20 13.24 13.87
N LYS A 470 27.11 12.61 14.29
CA LYS A 470 26.94 11.14 14.26
C LYS A 470 26.96 10.57 12.83
N ILE A 471 26.54 11.33 11.84
CA ILE A 471 26.42 10.84 10.44
C ILE A 471 27.40 11.51 9.47
N LYS A 472 28.11 12.53 9.91
CA LYS A 472 29.10 13.24 9.09
C LYS A 472 30.08 12.32 8.35
N PRO A 473 30.68 11.26 8.98
CA PRO A 473 31.59 10.37 8.27
C PRO A 473 30.90 9.61 7.11
N PHE A 474 29.60 9.29 7.26
CA PHE A 474 28.86 8.59 6.21
C PHE A 474 28.51 9.52 5.05
N VAL A 475 28.15 10.77 5.32
CA VAL A 475 27.91 11.80 4.30
C VAL A 475 29.21 12.09 3.53
N GLU A 476 30.34 12.22 4.22
CA GLU A 476 31.66 12.41 3.59
C GLU A 476 32.06 11.22 2.69
N THR A 477 31.79 10.01 3.15
CA THR A 477 32.02 8.80 2.36
C THR A 477 31.14 8.77 1.12
N ALA A 478 29.84 9.05 1.25
CA ALA A 478 28.89 9.08 0.15
C ALA A 478 29.25 10.17 -0.89
N TRP A 479 29.71 11.33 -0.42
CA TRP A 479 30.18 12.41 -1.30
C TRP A 479 31.38 11.97 -2.16
N LYS A 480 32.36 11.30 -1.57
CA LYS A 480 33.59 10.87 -2.24
C LYS A 480 33.42 9.62 -3.09
N ASN A 481 32.39 8.83 -2.82
CA ASN A 481 32.19 7.53 -3.48
C ASN A 481 31.37 7.70 -4.76
N THR A 482 32.04 7.93 -5.88
CA THR A 482 31.39 7.93 -7.19
C THR A 482 31.29 6.51 -7.74
N ALA A 483 30.14 6.19 -8.31
CA ALA A 483 29.85 4.90 -8.91
C ALA A 483 29.65 4.99 -10.42
N SER A 484 29.75 3.85 -11.08
CA SER A 484 29.40 3.71 -12.50
C SER A 484 28.42 2.55 -12.63
N ALA A 485 27.24 2.85 -13.17
CA ALA A 485 26.31 1.81 -13.54
C ALA A 485 26.77 1.09 -14.81
N ARG A 486 26.16 -0.05 -15.09
CA ARG A 486 26.36 -0.84 -16.31
C ARG A 486 25.12 -0.70 -17.19
N PRO A 487 24.99 0.39 -17.97
CA PRO A 487 23.77 0.68 -18.72
C PRO A 487 23.40 -0.39 -19.75
N GLU A 488 24.35 -1.25 -20.13
CA GLU A 488 24.11 -2.42 -20.97
C GLU A 488 23.22 -3.47 -20.30
N ASN A 489 23.22 -3.55 -18.97
CA ASN A 489 22.38 -4.46 -18.19
C ASN A 489 20.95 -3.93 -17.98
N GLY A 490 20.69 -2.68 -18.35
CA GLY A 490 19.41 -2.00 -18.11
C GLY A 490 18.56 -1.87 -19.37
N VAL A 491 17.30 -1.48 -19.16
CA VAL A 491 16.34 -1.10 -20.20
C VAL A 491 15.95 0.37 -20.05
N LEU A 492 15.37 0.96 -21.09
CA LEU A 492 14.72 2.27 -20.94
C LEU A 492 13.45 2.10 -20.12
N ILE A 493 13.27 2.94 -19.10
CA ILE A 493 12.05 3.00 -18.30
C ILE A 493 11.09 3.95 -19.04
N THR A 494 10.02 3.41 -19.60
CA THR A 494 8.99 4.14 -20.36
C THR A 494 7.64 4.11 -19.66
#